data_56f04f41c56934efbe419604fac3d30b
#
_entry.id   56f04f41c56934efbe419604fac3d30b
#
_cell.length_a   1.000
_cell.length_b   1.000
_cell.length_c   1.000
_cell.angle_alpha   90.00
_cell.angle_beta   90.00
_cell.angle_gamma   90.00
#
_symmetry.space_group_name_H-M   'P 1'
#
loop_
_entity.id
_entity.type
_entity.pdbx_description
1 polymer ?
#
loop_
_entity_poly.entity_id
_entity_poly.type
_entity_poly.pdbx_seq_one_letter_code
_entity_poly.pdbx_strand_id
1 'polypeptide(L)'
;MKNGGLPGNPENLLSNDDIPAALRDTAEKRSSTGLKPLILIVGGVLGFAIMAVGSGFLFFITAPKKNTDTQSTPLTSTPSNTSSNNAVLGHLAYKEASLEELTPITADGKINMRRSAAQKFQAMVQSARSAGVILVPISGFRSIEEQQQLFFDVGAQRNQTPAERAALSAPPGYSEHHTGYAVDIGDGAVPATNLSPIFESTKAFAWLQSNAARFGFELSFPRDNLQGVSYEPWHWRFVGDRDSLETFYKAKNTRPVTSTSP
;
A
#
# COMPACT_ATOMS: atom_id res chain seq x y z
N MET A 1 49.31 -20.85 -30.79
CA MET A 1 48.54 -19.62 -30.98
C MET A 1 47.07 -20.01 -31.20
N LYS A 2 46.25 -19.94 -30.20
CA LYS A 2 44.76 -20.05 -30.26
C LYS A 2 44.19 -19.00 -29.36
N ASN A 3 43.55 -18.00 -29.97
CA ASN A 3 42.87 -16.94 -29.29
C ASN A 3 41.59 -17.49 -28.63
N GLY A 4 41.51 -17.45 -27.30
CA GLY A 4 40.27 -17.67 -26.57
C GLY A 4 39.47 -16.38 -26.51
N GLY A 5 38.28 -16.41 -27.14
CA GLY A 5 37.32 -15.33 -27.02
C GLY A 5 36.74 -15.28 -25.63
N LEU A 6 36.65 -14.07 -25.09
CA LEU A 6 35.94 -13.75 -23.81
C LEU A 6 34.43 -13.95 -24.03
N PRO A 7 33.71 -14.49 -23.05
CA PRO A 7 32.25 -14.58 -23.09
C PRO A 7 31.65 -13.18 -22.88
N GLY A 8 30.60 -12.91 -23.67
CA GLY A 8 29.87 -11.65 -23.70
C GLY A 8 29.27 -11.25 -22.39
N ASN A 9 29.21 -9.96 -22.21
CA ASN A 9 28.57 -9.23 -21.11
C ASN A 9 27.06 -9.55 -21.06
N PRO A 10 26.47 -9.97 -19.94
CA PRO A 10 25.03 -10.10 -19.83
C PRO A 10 24.40 -8.75 -19.43
N GLU A 11 24.48 -7.76 -20.31
CA GLU A 11 23.66 -6.56 -20.21
C GLU A 11 22.44 -6.76 -21.10
N ASN A 12 21.39 -7.38 -20.56
CA ASN A 12 19.98 -7.18 -20.94
C ASN A 12 19.09 -8.20 -20.26
N LEU A 13 18.79 -8.02 -18.99
CA LEU A 13 17.68 -8.73 -18.36
C LEU A 13 17.19 -7.90 -17.20
N LEU A 14 16.23 -7.08 -17.46
CA LEU A 14 15.08 -6.64 -16.66
C LEU A 14 14.69 -5.25 -17.17
N SER A 15 13.61 -5.21 -17.94
CA SER A 15 13.00 -3.94 -18.30
C SER A 15 12.45 -3.31 -17.01
N ASN A 16 12.48 -1.97 -16.95
CA ASN A 16 11.89 -1.20 -15.82
C ASN A 16 10.40 -1.54 -15.60
N ASP A 17 9.79 -2.29 -16.49
CA ASP A 17 8.39 -2.70 -16.45
C ASP A 17 8.13 -3.89 -15.53
N ASP A 18 9.17 -4.66 -15.17
CA ASP A 18 9.08 -5.83 -14.31
C ASP A 18 9.18 -5.48 -12.80
N ILE A 19 9.46 -4.20 -12.48
CA ILE A 19 9.57 -3.74 -11.08
C ILE A 19 8.18 -3.40 -10.53
N PRO A 20 7.77 -3.95 -9.37
CA PRO A 20 6.51 -3.60 -8.73
C PRO A 20 6.35 -2.09 -8.51
N ALA A 21 5.12 -1.60 -8.62
CA ALA A 21 4.79 -0.17 -8.56
C ALA A 21 5.36 0.55 -7.33
N ALA A 22 5.34 -0.10 -6.18
CA ALA A 22 5.83 0.46 -4.92
C ALA A 22 7.32 0.82 -4.94
N LEU A 23 8.12 0.20 -5.82
CA LEU A 23 9.54 0.51 -5.95
C LEU A 23 9.80 1.71 -6.87
N ARG A 24 8.90 1.97 -7.84
CA ARG A 24 9.06 3.09 -8.79
C ARG A 24 8.71 4.43 -8.16
N ASP A 25 7.83 4.44 -7.17
CA ASP A 25 7.33 5.68 -6.56
C ASP A 25 8.28 6.22 -5.48
N THR A 26 9.29 5.45 -5.04
CA THR A 26 10.31 5.89 -4.07
C THR A 26 11.59 6.45 -4.71
N ALA A 27 11.71 6.38 -6.05
CA ALA A 27 12.88 6.89 -6.76
C ALA A 27 12.69 8.35 -7.19
N GLU A 28 13.45 9.21 -6.55
CA GLU A 28 13.86 10.53 -7.02
C GLU A 28 12.89 11.72 -6.89
N LYS A 29 12.90 12.29 -5.70
CA LYS A 29 12.85 13.75 -5.61
C LYS A 29 14.28 14.28 -5.84
N ARG A 30 14.72 14.35 -7.09
CA ARG A 30 15.93 15.08 -7.47
C ARG A 30 15.73 16.56 -7.21
N SER A 31 16.43 17.12 -6.24
CA SER A 31 16.62 18.56 -6.13
C SER A 31 17.48 19.02 -7.33
N SER A 32 16.84 19.58 -8.34
CA SER A 32 17.54 20.29 -9.41
C SER A 32 17.93 21.68 -8.92
N THR A 33 19.12 21.83 -8.36
CA THR A 33 19.85 23.11 -8.44
C THR A 33 20.35 23.26 -9.86
N GLY A 34 19.56 23.89 -10.71
CA GLY A 34 19.92 24.13 -12.12
C GLY A 34 19.59 25.54 -12.53
N LEU A 35 20.62 26.26 -12.95
CA LEU A 35 20.68 27.59 -13.53
C LEU A 35 19.44 28.00 -14.33
N LYS A 36 18.99 29.20 -14.07
CA LYS A 36 17.95 29.90 -14.86
C LYS A 36 18.53 30.27 -16.24
N PRO A 37 17.91 29.87 -17.36
CA PRO A 37 18.10 30.60 -18.60
C PRO A 37 17.10 31.76 -18.66
N LEU A 38 17.64 32.92 -18.87
CA LEU A 38 16.97 34.16 -19.24
C LEU A 38 16.40 33.99 -20.65
N ILE A 39 15.09 33.90 -20.81
CA ILE A 39 14.45 33.93 -22.12
C ILE A 39 13.66 35.23 -22.26
N LEU A 40 14.09 35.99 -23.26
CA LEU A 40 13.47 37.23 -23.77
C LEU A 40 12.00 37.01 -24.16
N ILE A 41 11.18 37.98 -23.70
CA ILE A 41 9.80 38.16 -24.14
C ILE A 41 9.86 38.92 -25.47
N VAL A 42 9.31 38.35 -26.54
CA VAL A 42 8.86 39.07 -27.72
C VAL A 42 7.38 38.79 -27.89
N GLY A 43 6.64 39.86 -27.97
CA GLY A 43 5.20 39.88 -27.87
C GLY A 43 4.43 39.40 -29.11
N GLY A 44 3.17 39.17 -28.89
CA GLY A 44 2.17 38.87 -29.90
C GLY A 44 0.78 39.04 -29.33
N VAL A 45 0.25 40.26 -29.40
CA VAL A 45 -1.15 40.62 -29.11
C VAL A 45 -2.03 40.24 -30.30
N LEU A 46 -3.11 39.50 -30.06
CA LEU A 46 -4.36 39.43 -30.82
C LEU A 46 -5.27 38.48 -30.02
N GLY A 47 -6.31 38.83 -29.28
CA GLY A 47 -7.45 39.66 -29.64
C GLY A 47 -8.56 38.76 -30.21
N PHE A 48 -9.43 38.16 -29.35
CA PHE A 48 -10.82 37.92 -29.75
C PHE A 48 -11.72 37.99 -28.51
N ALA A 49 -12.57 39.01 -28.56
CA ALA A 49 -13.68 39.24 -27.66
C ALA A 49 -14.96 38.61 -28.25
N ILE A 50 -16.01 38.52 -27.39
CA ILE A 50 -17.45 38.41 -27.72
C ILE A 50 -17.93 36.93 -27.86
N MET A 51 -18.94 36.45 -27.14
CA MET A 51 -20.27 36.98 -26.86
C MET A 51 -20.91 36.26 -25.67
N ALA A 52 -21.52 37.04 -24.83
CA ALA A 52 -22.53 36.59 -23.87
C ALA A 52 -23.88 36.47 -24.55
N VAL A 53 -24.61 35.40 -24.37
CA VAL A 53 -26.08 35.37 -24.48
C VAL A 53 -26.62 34.54 -23.33
N GLY A 54 -27.34 35.21 -22.47
CA GLY A 54 -28.09 34.62 -21.38
C GLY A 54 -29.36 33.91 -21.86
N SER A 55 -29.76 32.93 -21.16
CA SER A 55 -31.16 32.49 -21.09
C SER A 55 -31.41 31.89 -19.72
N GLY A 56 -32.06 32.70 -18.89
CA GLY A 56 -32.64 32.26 -17.63
C GLY A 56 -33.82 31.32 -17.89
N PHE A 57 -33.88 30.28 -17.13
CA PHE A 57 -35.09 29.48 -16.97
C PHE A 57 -35.40 29.36 -15.48
N LEU A 58 -36.34 30.21 -15.06
CA LEU A 58 -37.03 30.07 -13.76
C LEU A 58 -37.98 28.91 -13.85
N PHE A 59 -37.78 27.89 -13.03
CA PHE A 59 -38.84 26.95 -12.71
C PHE A 59 -39.35 27.17 -11.29
N PHE A 60 -40.63 27.55 -11.25
CA PHE A 60 -41.41 27.77 -10.04
C PHE A 60 -41.70 26.42 -9.35
N ILE A 61 -41.47 26.44 -8.05
CA ILE A 61 -41.82 25.38 -7.12
C ILE A 61 -43.33 25.48 -6.81
N THR A 62 -44.05 24.44 -7.03
CA THR A 62 -45.35 24.19 -6.36
C THR A 62 -45.31 22.84 -5.67
N ALA A 63 -45.25 22.86 -4.36
CA ALA A 63 -45.43 21.71 -3.50
C ALA A 63 -46.93 21.52 -3.18
N PRO A 64 -47.45 20.32 -3.15
CA PRO A 64 -48.62 20.03 -2.34
C PRO A 64 -48.23 19.29 -1.07
N LYS A 65 -48.59 19.91 0.05
CA LYS A 65 -48.66 19.28 1.38
C LYS A 65 -49.72 18.19 1.36
N LYS A 66 -49.40 16.99 1.79
CA LYS A 66 -50.40 16.00 2.20
C LYS A 66 -49.95 15.39 3.52
N ASN A 67 -50.63 15.77 4.57
CA ASN A 67 -50.59 15.11 5.87
C ASN A 67 -51.29 13.77 5.74
N THR A 68 -50.66 12.73 6.24
CA THR A 68 -51.40 11.52 6.63
C THR A 68 -50.66 10.95 7.87
N ASP A 69 -51.29 11.10 8.99
CA ASP A 69 -50.98 10.38 10.22
C ASP A 69 -51.10 8.88 9.95
N THR A 70 -50.01 8.15 10.20
CA THR A 70 -50.09 6.71 10.36
C THR A 70 -49.23 6.29 11.53
N GLN A 71 -49.92 5.82 12.50
CA GLN A 71 -49.59 5.27 13.78
C GLN A 71 -48.42 4.27 13.69
N SER A 72 -47.33 4.57 14.32
CA SER A 72 -46.16 3.71 14.40
C SER A 72 -46.34 2.69 15.52
N THR A 73 -46.49 1.44 15.16
CA THR A 73 -46.32 0.30 16.06
C THR A 73 -44.83 0.13 16.38
N PRO A 74 -44.40 -0.10 17.62
CA PRO A 74 -43.01 -0.35 17.93
C PRO A 74 -42.60 -1.73 17.42
N LEU A 75 -41.83 -1.80 16.37
CA LEU A 75 -41.11 -3.01 15.99
C LEU A 75 -39.96 -3.21 16.97
N THR A 76 -40.08 -4.22 17.78
CA THR A 76 -39.02 -4.78 18.62
C THR A 76 -37.82 -5.10 17.73
N SER A 77 -36.78 -4.28 17.82
CA SER A 77 -35.51 -4.55 17.17
C SER A 77 -34.82 -5.69 17.90
N THR A 78 -34.93 -6.87 17.35
CA THR A 78 -34.00 -7.97 17.63
C THR A 78 -32.61 -7.51 17.25
N PRO A 79 -31.59 -7.60 18.11
CA PRO A 79 -30.23 -7.28 17.71
C PRO A 79 -29.80 -8.31 16.67
N SER A 80 -29.88 -7.94 15.41
CA SER A 80 -29.17 -8.64 14.35
C SER A 80 -27.68 -8.53 14.63
N ASN A 81 -27.09 -9.60 15.12
CA ASN A 81 -25.65 -9.82 15.09
C ASN A 81 -25.20 -9.96 13.63
N THR A 82 -25.28 -8.88 12.90
CA THR A 82 -24.63 -8.75 11.61
C THR A 82 -23.17 -8.41 11.93
N SER A 83 -22.34 -9.43 12.03
CA SER A 83 -20.89 -9.25 11.81
C SER A 83 -20.75 -8.72 10.38
N SER A 84 -20.90 -7.42 10.21
CA SER A 84 -20.57 -6.74 8.98
C SER A 84 -19.07 -6.93 8.77
N ASN A 85 -18.69 -7.86 7.89
CA ASN A 85 -17.33 -7.96 7.41
C ASN A 85 -17.00 -6.63 6.74
N ASN A 86 -16.31 -5.73 7.46
CA ASN A 86 -15.82 -4.45 6.93
C ASN A 86 -14.64 -4.67 5.97
N ALA A 87 -14.74 -5.67 5.12
CA ALA A 87 -13.73 -5.97 4.12
C ALA A 87 -14.12 -5.35 2.78
N VAL A 88 -13.20 -4.66 2.13
CA VAL A 88 -13.35 -4.12 0.78
C VAL A 88 -12.29 -4.77 -0.10
N LEU A 89 -12.74 -5.43 -1.18
CA LEU A 89 -11.86 -6.11 -2.14
C LEU A 89 -10.83 -7.04 -1.47
N GLY A 90 -11.24 -7.76 -0.43
CA GLY A 90 -10.39 -8.67 0.33
C GLY A 90 -9.62 -8.04 1.49
N HIS A 91 -9.55 -6.72 1.57
CA HIS A 91 -8.83 -6.01 2.63
C HIS A 91 -9.73 -5.62 3.79
N LEU A 92 -9.24 -5.75 5.02
CA LEU A 92 -9.90 -5.27 6.23
C LEU A 92 -9.62 -3.79 6.45
N ALA A 93 -10.58 -3.08 7.06
CA ALA A 93 -10.37 -1.71 7.50
C ALA A 93 -9.38 -1.65 8.67
N TYR A 94 -8.41 -0.74 8.59
CA TYR A 94 -7.43 -0.51 9.62
C TYR A 94 -7.40 0.96 10.02
N LYS A 95 -7.34 1.19 11.35
CA LYS A 95 -7.16 2.52 11.89
C LYS A 95 -5.70 2.97 11.67
N GLU A 96 -5.54 4.20 11.25
CA GLU A 96 -4.23 4.83 11.14
C GLU A 96 -3.59 5.03 12.51
N ALA A 97 -2.30 4.71 12.64
CA ALA A 97 -1.53 4.95 13.84
C ALA A 97 -1.31 6.46 14.06
N SER A 98 -1.37 6.91 15.30
CA SER A 98 -0.94 8.26 15.65
C SER A 98 0.57 8.40 15.43
N LEU A 99 1.01 9.56 14.91
CA LEU A 99 2.44 9.83 14.68
C LEU A 99 3.28 9.73 15.97
N GLU A 100 2.68 10.00 17.12
CA GLU A 100 3.33 9.90 18.44
C GLU A 100 3.64 8.45 18.84
N GLU A 101 2.94 7.48 18.27
CA GLU A 101 3.15 6.05 18.53
C GLU A 101 4.26 5.47 17.64
N LEU A 102 4.74 6.24 16.67
CA LEU A 102 5.70 5.79 15.67
C LEU A 102 7.15 6.04 16.13
N THR A 103 8.04 5.18 15.66
CA THR A 103 9.48 5.24 15.92
C THR A 103 10.23 4.91 14.64
N PRO A 104 11.25 5.70 14.25
CA PRO A 104 12.07 5.42 13.09
C PRO A 104 12.79 4.06 13.19
N ILE A 105 12.80 3.33 12.08
CA ILE A 105 13.56 2.07 11.93
C ILE A 105 14.74 2.21 10.96
N THR A 106 14.88 3.36 10.31
CA THR A 106 16.00 3.73 9.45
C THR A 106 16.73 4.95 10.01
N ALA A 107 18.02 5.06 9.70
CA ALA A 107 18.87 6.15 10.19
C ALA A 107 18.46 7.54 9.64
N ASP A 108 17.87 7.59 8.46
CA ASP A 108 17.35 8.81 7.84
C ASP A 108 15.94 9.22 8.35
N GLY A 109 15.36 8.41 9.25
CA GLY A 109 14.05 8.67 9.86
C GLY A 109 12.84 8.51 8.95
N LYS A 110 13.03 8.04 7.71
CA LYS A 110 11.93 8.02 6.72
C LYS A 110 10.97 6.85 6.89
N ILE A 111 11.45 5.71 7.36
CA ILE A 111 10.62 4.53 7.58
C ILE A 111 10.36 4.38 9.07
N ASN A 112 9.08 4.35 9.42
CA ASN A 112 8.62 4.32 10.81
C ASN A 112 7.74 3.09 11.06
N MET A 113 7.74 2.62 12.31
CA MET A 113 6.82 1.59 12.82
C MET A 113 6.34 1.98 14.21
N ARG A 114 5.28 1.35 14.71
CA ARG A 114 4.91 1.45 16.12
C ARG A 114 6.07 0.99 16.99
N ARG A 115 6.26 1.65 18.13
CA ARG A 115 7.42 1.46 19.02
C ARG A 115 7.70 -0.01 19.36
N SER A 116 6.68 -0.79 19.71
CA SER A 116 6.87 -2.22 20.02
C SER A 116 7.36 -3.02 18.80
N ALA A 117 6.75 -2.81 17.63
CA ALA A 117 7.15 -3.43 16.38
C ALA A 117 8.56 -2.99 15.96
N ALA A 118 8.88 -1.68 16.06
CA ALA A 118 10.19 -1.13 15.75
C ALA A 118 11.32 -1.78 16.55
N GLN A 119 11.13 -1.95 17.86
CA GLN A 119 12.12 -2.61 18.73
C GLN A 119 12.36 -4.06 18.31
N LYS A 120 11.29 -4.79 18.02
CA LYS A 120 11.40 -6.20 17.58
C LYS A 120 11.98 -6.34 16.18
N PHE A 121 11.64 -5.41 15.29
CA PHE A 121 12.24 -5.36 13.95
C PHE A 121 13.75 -5.10 14.02
N GLN A 122 14.20 -4.15 14.80
CA GLN A 122 15.63 -3.86 14.99
C GLN A 122 16.39 -5.06 15.56
N ALA A 123 15.80 -5.76 16.55
CA ALA A 123 16.38 -7.00 17.08
C ALA A 123 16.45 -8.11 16.03
N MET A 124 15.41 -8.22 15.19
CA MET A 124 15.36 -9.17 14.07
C MET A 124 16.45 -8.88 13.04
N VAL A 125 16.63 -7.62 12.63
CA VAL A 125 17.69 -7.20 11.70
C VAL A 125 19.08 -7.50 12.26
N GLN A 126 19.32 -7.26 13.55
CA GLN A 126 20.59 -7.60 14.20
C GLN A 126 20.87 -9.09 14.21
N SER A 127 19.86 -9.91 14.53
CA SER A 127 19.99 -11.36 14.53
C SER A 127 20.27 -11.91 13.12
N ALA A 128 19.59 -11.40 12.11
CA ALA A 128 19.84 -11.76 10.71
C ALA A 128 21.26 -11.41 10.28
N ARG A 129 21.72 -10.21 10.64
CA ARG A 129 23.09 -9.75 10.35
C ARG A 129 24.15 -10.68 10.98
N SER A 130 23.93 -11.12 12.21
CA SER A 130 24.82 -12.10 12.87
C SER A 130 24.86 -13.44 12.16
N ALA A 131 23.80 -13.78 11.40
CA ALA A 131 23.74 -14.95 10.54
C ALA A 131 24.23 -14.72 9.10
N GLY A 132 24.82 -13.52 8.81
CA GLY A 132 25.30 -13.15 7.48
C GLY A 132 24.20 -12.78 6.48
N VAL A 133 22.99 -12.44 6.98
CA VAL A 133 21.84 -12.03 6.17
C VAL A 133 21.57 -10.54 6.37
N ILE A 134 21.37 -9.79 5.28
CA ILE A 134 21.16 -8.34 5.31
C ILE A 134 19.70 -8.04 5.03
N LEU A 135 18.89 -7.92 6.09
CA LEU A 135 17.51 -7.46 5.99
C LEU A 135 17.50 -5.93 5.88
N VAL A 136 16.77 -5.40 4.90
CA VAL A 136 16.56 -3.96 4.73
C VAL A 136 15.07 -3.63 4.75
N PRO A 137 14.62 -2.63 5.54
CA PRO A 137 13.25 -2.15 5.45
C PRO A 137 13.08 -1.33 4.16
N ILE A 138 11.96 -1.56 3.47
CA ILE A 138 11.61 -0.87 2.23
C ILE A 138 10.45 0.09 2.46
N SER A 139 9.45 -0.33 3.24
CA SER A 139 8.28 0.45 3.62
C SER A 139 7.85 0.08 5.03
N GLY A 140 7.31 1.03 5.78
CA GLY A 140 6.76 0.82 7.11
C GLY A 140 5.38 1.46 7.22
N PHE A 141 5.17 2.30 8.25
CA PHE A 141 3.95 3.09 8.37
C PHE A 141 3.71 3.91 7.09
N ARG A 142 2.45 3.94 6.67
CA ARG A 142 1.96 4.73 5.55
C ARG A 142 0.62 5.34 5.93
N SER A 143 0.47 6.65 5.76
CA SER A 143 -0.78 7.34 6.02
C SER A 143 -1.89 6.93 5.03
N ILE A 144 -3.15 7.20 5.41
CA ILE A 144 -4.28 6.99 4.49
C ILE A 144 -4.15 7.88 3.25
N GLU A 145 -3.65 9.11 3.43
CA GLU A 145 -3.42 10.05 2.32
C GLU A 145 -2.36 9.54 1.33
N GLU A 146 -1.21 9.07 1.82
CA GLU A 146 -0.17 8.47 0.97
C GLU A 146 -0.70 7.22 0.25
N GLN A 147 -1.49 6.40 0.93
CA GLN A 147 -2.12 5.22 0.32
C GLN A 147 -3.12 5.61 -0.76
N GLN A 148 -3.84 6.72 -0.59
CA GLN A 148 -4.78 7.22 -1.60
C GLN A 148 -4.05 7.58 -2.89
N GLN A 149 -2.93 8.29 -2.80
CA GLN A 149 -2.09 8.61 -3.95
C GLN A 149 -1.58 7.31 -4.61
N LEU A 150 -1.01 6.41 -3.82
CA LEU A 150 -0.49 5.14 -4.31
C LEU A 150 -1.56 4.27 -4.98
N PHE A 151 -2.78 4.25 -4.47
CA PHE A 151 -3.86 3.42 -4.99
C PHE A 151 -4.44 4.00 -6.29
N PHE A 152 -4.85 5.27 -6.28
CA PHE A 152 -5.57 5.87 -7.40
C PHE A 152 -4.65 6.36 -8.51
N ASP A 153 -3.55 7.04 -8.19
CA ASP A 153 -2.67 7.61 -9.22
C ASP A 153 -1.94 6.52 -10.00
N VAL A 154 -1.41 5.50 -9.31
CA VAL A 154 -0.77 4.36 -9.97
C VAL A 154 -1.79 3.51 -10.72
N GLY A 155 -2.99 3.29 -10.15
CA GLY A 155 -4.08 2.60 -10.82
C GLY A 155 -4.46 3.28 -12.14
N ALA A 156 -4.61 4.61 -12.13
CA ALA A 156 -4.91 5.41 -13.32
C ALA A 156 -3.79 5.34 -14.36
N GLN A 157 -2.52 5.49 -13.94
CA GLN A 157 -1.36 5.39 -14.84
C GLN A 157 -1.26 4.05 -15.54
N ARG A 158 -1.72 2.97 -14.91
CA ARG A 158 -1.65 1.59 -15.43
C ARG A 158 -2.96 1.10 -16.04
N ASN A 159 -3.98 1.97 -16.15
CA ASN A 159 -5.32 1.61 -16.61
C ASN A 159 -5.92 0.40 -15.87
N GLN A 160 -5.64 0.29 -14.57
CA GLN A 160 -6.15 -0.77 -13.71
C GLN A 160 -7.54 -0.43 -13.18
N THR A 161 -8.42 -1.41 -13.16
CA THR A 161 -9.67 -1.33 -12.40
C THR A 161 -9.37 -1.33 -10.88
N PRO A 162 -10.29 -0.84 -10.03
CA PRO A 162 -10.10 -0.90 -8.57
C PRO A 162 -9.88 -2.34 -8.05
N ALA A 163 -10.49 -3.34 -8.66
CA ALA A 163 -10.30 -4.74 -8.27
C ALA A 163 -8.90 -5.28 -8.62
N GLU A 164 -8.42 -4.99 -9.84
CA GLU A 164 -7.06 -5.33 -10.25
C GLU A 164 -6.01 -4.61 -9.41
N ARG A 165 -6.26 -3.33 -9.09
CA ARG A 165 -5.38 -2.58 -8.22
C ARG A 165 -5.36 -3.13 -6.80
N ALA A 166 -6.52 -3.51 -6.23
CA ALA A 166 -6.64 -4.05 -4.88
C ALA A 166 -5.93 -5.41 -4.71
N ALA A 167 -5.76 -6.19 -5.78
CA ALA A 167 -4.96 -7.41 -5.72
C ALA A 167 -3.46 -7.13 -5.47
N LEU A 168 -2.98 -5.91 -5.76
CA LEU A 168 -1.57 -5.49 -5.69
C LEU A 168 -1.31 -4.42 -4.62
N SER A 169 -2.33 -3.72 -4.17
CA SER A 169 -2.20 -2.62 -3.21
C SER A 169 -3.55 -2.37 -2.55
N ALA A 170 -3.59 -2.32 -1.24
CA ALA A 170 -4.83 -2.11 -0.49
C ALA A 170 -5.50 -0.76 -0.81
N PRO A 171 -6.83 -0.66 -0.81
CA PRO A 171 -7.51 0.62 -0.85
C PRO A 171 -7.15 1.51 0.35
N PRO A 172 -7.27 2.86 0.25
CA PRO A 172 -7.07 3.77 1.38
C PRO A 172 -7.97 3.41 2.56
N GLY A 173 -7.41 3.37 3.76
CA GLY A 173 -8.09 2.93 4.99
C GLY A 173 -8.09 1.40 5.21
N TYR A 174 -7.52 0.63 4.26
CA TYR A 174 -7.54 -0.84 4.29
C TYR A 174 -6.13 -1.45 4.21
N SER A 175 -5.08 -0.64 4.24
CA SER A 175 -3.69 -1.11 4.24
C SER A 175 -3.22 -1.48 5.65
N GLU A 176 -2.56 -2.62 5.81
CA GLU A 176 -1.89 -2.99 7.07
C GLU A 176 -0.81 -1.98 7.48
N HIS A 177 -0.20 -1.27 6.51
CA HIS A 177 0.78 -0.21 6.79
C HIS A 177 0.22 0.96 7.59
N HIS A 178 -1.10 1.24 7.53
CA HIS A 178 -1.73 2.27 8.36
C HIS A 178 -1.58 2.00 9.85
N THR A 179 -1.51 0.74 10.23
CA THR A 179 -1.40 0.35 11.64
C THR A 179 -0.03 0.67 12.25
N GLY A 180 1.01 0.87 11.44
CA GLY A 180 2.39 0.96 11.88
C GLY A 180 2.97 -0.38 12.36
N TYR A 181 2.25 -1.49 12.20
CA TYR A 181 2.72 -2.84 12.55
C TYR A 181 3.24 -3.62 11.34
N ALA A 182 2.94 -3.18 10.12
CA ALA A 182 3.43 -3.84 8.90
C ALA A 182 4.73 -3.21 8.39
N VAL A 183 5.56 -4.04 7.76
CA VAL A 183 6.84 -3.66 7.15
C VAL A 183 7.10 -4.49 5.91
N ASP A 184 7.54 -3.83 4.83
CA ASP A 184 8.10 -4.50 3.67
C ASP A 184 9.60 -4.66 3.86
N ILE A 185 10.08 -5.89 3.67
CA ILE A 185 11.48 -6.29 3.92
C ILE A 185 12.11 -6.75 2.61
N GLY A 186 13.31 -6.27 2.34
CA GLY A 186 14.12 -6.70 1.20
C GLY A 186 15.43 -7.36 1.63
N ASP A 187 16.15 -7.88 0.64
CA ASP A 187 17.50 -8.43 0.78
C ASP A 187 18.51 -7.39 0.32
N GLY A 188 19.34 -6.90 1.26
CA GLY A 188 20.39 -5.93 0.95
C GLY A 188 21.52 -6.48 0.06
N ALA A 189 21.64 -7.80 -0.06
CA ALA A 189 22.62 -8.43 -0.94
C ALA A 189 22.12 -8.53 -2.40
N VAL A 190 20.80 -8.58 -2.62
CA VAL A 190 20.21 -8.73 -3.97
C VAL A 190 18.98 -7.81 -4.11
N PRO A 191 19.16 -6.47 -4.07
CA PRO A 191 18.08 -5.49 -4.03
C PRO A 191 17.15 -5.53 -5.25
N ALA A 192 17.59 -6.11 -6.37
CA ALA A 192 16.75 -6.31 -7.57
C ALA A 192 15.55 -7.23 -7.33
N THR A 193 15.53 -8.00 -6.24
CA THR A 193 14.42 -8.89 -5.84
C THR A 193 13.39 -8.20 -4.94
N ASN A 194 13.66 -6.98 -4.50
CA ASN A 194 12.81 -6.26 -3.57
C ASN A 194 11.42 -6.00 -4.17
N LEU A 195 10.36 -6.15 -3.34
CA LEU A 195 8.95 -6.02 -3.73
C LEU A 195 8.55 -6.87 -4.95
N SER A 196 9.20 -8.01 -5.13
CA SER A 196 8.93 -8.96 -6.20
C SER A 196 8.74 -10.37 -5.63
N PRO A 197 7.87 -11.21 -6.22
CA PRO A 197 7.75 -12.62 -5.84
C PRO A 197 9.07 -13.38 -5.85
N ILE A 198 10.06 -12.95 -6.66
CA ILE A 198 11.40 -13.55 -6.71
C ILE A 198 12.14 -13.40 -5.37
N PHE A 199 11.77 -12.45 -4.52
CA PHE A 199 12.33 -12.32 -3.16
C PHE A 199 12.27 -13.63 -2.38
N GLU A 200 11.27 -14.49 -2.65
CA GLU A 200 11.17 -15.81 -2.01
C GLU A 200 12.40 -16.73 -2.23
N SER A 201 13.18 -16.50 -3.29
CA SER A 201 14.38 -17.26 -3.60
C SER A 201 15.64 -16.78 -2.86
N THR A 202 15.54 -15.70 -2.07
CA THR A 202 16.68 -15.07 -1.41
C THR A 202 17.01 -15.72 -0.07
N LYS A 203 18.23 -15.48 0.39
CA LYS A 203 18.67 -15.87 1.74
C LYS A 203 17.88 -15.12 2.82
N ALA A 204 17.50 -13.87 2.55
CA ALA A 204 16.72 -13.06 3.46
C ALA A 204 15.34 -13.70 3.72
N PHE A 205 14.63 -14.10 2.67
CA PHE A 205 13.32 -14.73 2.81
C PHE A 205 13.43 -16.09 3.54
N ALA A 206 14.38 -16.94 3.17
CA ALA A 206 14.60 -18.23 3.85
C ALA A 206 14.88 -18.05 5.35
N TRP A 207 15.66 -17.02 5.70
CA TRP A 207 15.94 -16.67 7.09
C TRP A 207 14.70 -16.18 7.81
N LEU A 208 13.92 -15.28 7.17
CA LEU A 208 12.67 -14.75 7.73
C LEU A 208 11.65 -15.87 7.99
N GLN A 209 11.45 -16.77 7.05
CA GLN A 209 10.56 -17.95 7.25
C GLN A 209 10.91 -18.75 8.50
N SER A 210 12.20 -18.89 8.79
CA SER A 210 12.67 -19.72 9.91
C SER A 210 12.72 -18.98 11.25
N ASN A 211 12.79 -17.65 11.25
CA ASN A 211 13.15 -16.86 12.42
C ASN A 211 12.19 -15.73 12.77
N ALA A 212 11.44 -15.16 11.83
CA ALA A 212 10.61 -13.96 12.05
C ALA A 212 9.62 -14.12 13.21
N ALA A 213 9.03 -15.32 13.36
CA ALA A 213 8.08 -15.62 14.44
C ALA A 213 8.69 -15.44 15.85
N ARG A 214 10.01 -15.62 16.02
CA ARG A 214 10.70 -15.40 17.29
C ARG A 214 10.71 -13.94 17.72
N PHE A 215 10.54 -13.04 16.74
CA PHE A 215 10.47 -11.59 16.92
C PHE A 215 9.03 -11.06 16.86
N GLY A 216 8.04 -11.97 16.76
CA GLY A 216 6.63 -11.63 16.67
C GLY A 216 6.16 -11.20 15.29
N PHE A 217 6.90 -11.52 14.23
CA PHE A 217 6.49 -11.23 12.85
C PHE A 217 5.96 -12.47 12.14
N GLU A 218 4.94 -12.28 11.32
CA GLU A 218 4.39 -13.30 10.42
C GLU A 218 4.22 -12.75 8.99
N LEU A 219 4.25 -13.63 7.99
CA LEU A 219 3.95 -13.29 6.61
C LEU A 219 2.45 -13.01 6.47
N SER A 220 2.08 -11.81 6.00
CA SER A 220 0.68 -11.39 5.90
C SER A 220 -0.07 -12.07 4.78
N PHE A 221 0.52 -12.15 3.60
CA PHE A 221 -0.12 -12.58 2.35
C PHE A 221 0.61 -13.78 1.72
N PRO A 222 0.48 -15.00 2.31
CA PRO A 222 0.97 -16.23 1.69
C PRO A 222 0.19 -16.55 0.41
N ARG A 223 0.66 -17.53 -0.39
CA ARG A 223 0.04 -17.91 -1.68
C ARG A 223 -1.42 -18.32 -1.57
N ASP A 224 -1.81 -18.86 -0.43
CA ASP A 224 -3.13 -19.39 -0.14
C ASP A 224 -3.91 -18.52 0.87
N ASN A 225 -3.58 -17.22 0.97
CA ASN A 225 -4.27 -16.34 1.89
C ASN A 225 -5.77 -16.23 1.55
N LEU A 226 -6.61 -16.21 2.59
CA LEU A 226 -8.06 -16.20 2.45
C LEU A 226 -8.63 -14.85 1.97
N GLN A 227 -7.80 -13.81 1.91
CA GLN A 227 -8.22 -12.46 1.52
C GLN A 227 -8.25 -12.27 -0.01
N GLY A 228 -7.59 -13.15 -0.77
CA GLY A 228 -7.48 -13.03 -2.22
C GLY A 228 -6.48 -11.95 -2.67
N VAL A 229 -5.66 -11.46 -1.75
CA VAL A 229 -4.54 -10.56 -2.06
C VAL A 229 -3.43 -11.37 -2.72
N SER A 230 -2.70 -10.76 -3.64
CA SER A 230 -1.55 -11.40 -4.29
C SER A 230 -0.50 -11.85 -3.27
N TYR A 231 0.28 -12.87 -3.64
CA TYR A 231 1.38 -13.34 -2.82
C TYR A 231 2.45 -12.26 -2.66
N GLU A 232 2.78 -11.90 -1.42
CA GLU A 232 3.73 -10.84 -1.10
C GLU A 232 4.79 -11.33 -0.11
N PRO A 233 5.86 -12.03 -0.58
CA PRO A 233 6.89 -12.57 0.30
C PRO A 233 7.67 -11.52 1.09
N TRP A 234 7.63 -10.26 0.67
CA TRP A 234 8.27 -9.12 1.34
C TRP A 234 7.44 -8.53 2.47
N HIS A 235 6.10 -8.73 2.50
CA HIS A 235 5.17 -8.06 3.42
C HIS A 235 4.96 -8.84 4.71
N TRP A 236 5.51 -8.32 5.79
CA TRP A 236 5.48 -8.93 7.13
C TRP A 236 4.75 -8.04 8.11
N ARG A 237 3.96 -8.64 9.02
CA ARG A 237 3.27 -7.91 10.09
C ARG A 237 3.68 -8.39 11.46
N PHE A 238 3.76 -7.44 12.39
CA PHE A 238 4.02 -7.72 13.80
C PHE A 238 2.74 -8.10 14.52
N VAL A 239 2.76 -9.23 15.21
CA VAL A 239 1.66 -9.77 16.05
C VAL A 239 2.18 -10.16 17.43
N GLY A 240 3.28 -9.56 17.87
CA GLY A 240 4.01 -9.95 19.06
C GLY A 240 3.51 -9.32 20.37
N ASP A 241 2.52 -8.44 20.31
CA ASP A 241 1.83 -7.91 21.48
C ASP A 241 0.31 -8.03 21.34
N ARG A 242 -0.41 -7.72 22.42
CA ARG A 242 -1.86 -7.85 22.44
C ARG A 242 -2.53 -6.97 21.39
N ASP A 243 -2.12 -5.71 21.28
CA ASP A 243 -2.78 -4.72 20.44
C ASP A 243 -2.59 -5.07 18.95
N SER A 244 -1.38 -5.49 18.56
CA SER A 244 -1.09 -5.94 17.20
C SER A 244 -1.82 -7.25 16.86
N LEU A 245 -1.86 -8.20 17.80
CA LEU A 245 -2.56 -9.46 17.61
C LEU A 245 -4.08 -9.25 17.42
N GLU A 246 -4.70 -8.40 18.26
CA GLU A 246 -6.13 -8.06 18.14
C GLU A 246 -6.42 -7.35 16.82
N THR A 247 -5.52 -6.44 16.38
CA THR A 247 -5.64 -5.71 15.11
C THR A 247 -5.74 -6.67 13.92
N PHE A 248 -4.90 -7.71 13.89
CA PHE A 248 -4.83 -8.63 12.76
C PHE A 248 -5.65 -9.92 12.94
N TYR A 249 -6.26 -10.15 14.10
CA TYR A 249 -7.06 -11.36 14.35
C TYR A 249 -8.16 -11.57 13.32
N LYS A 250 -8.83 -10.50 12.90
CA LYS A 250 -9.90 -10.55 11.90
C LYS A 250 -9.39 -10.93 10.51
N ALA A 251 -8.19 -10.52 10.14
CA ALA A 251 -7.62 -10.75 8.82
C ALA A 251 -7.50 -12.25 8.49
N LYS A 252 -7.12 -13.08 9.47
CA LYS A 252 -6.96 -14.53 9.28
C LYS A 252 -8.26 -15.25 8.90
N ASN A 253 -9.42 -14.68 9.25
CA ASN A 253 -10.72 -15.30 9.06
C ASN A 253 -11.55 -14.61 7.94
N THR A 254 -11.00 -13.60 7.28
CA THR A 254 -11.67 -12.93 6.18
C THR A 254 -11.63 -13.80 4.92
N ARG A 255 -12.81 -14.07 4.35
CA ARG A 255 -12.93 -14.74 3.04
C ARG A 255 -13.35 -13.72 2.00
N PRO A 256 -12.85 -13.81 0.76
CA PRO A 256 -13.36 -13.00 -0.34
C PRO A 256 -14.87 -13.20 -0.48
N VAL A 257 -15.61 -12.11 -0.59
CA VAL A 257 -17.01 -12.18 -0.99
C VAL A 257 -17.01 -12.45 -2.49
N THR A 258 -17.16 -13.71 -2.88
CA THR A 258 -17.48 -14.03 -4.27
C THR A 258 -18.86 -13.48 -4.55
N SER A 259 -18.94 -12.36 -5.29
CA SER A 259 -20.19 -11.90 -5.86
C SER A 259 -20.60 -12.93 -6.91
N THR A 260 -21.41 -13.90 -6.51
CA THR A 260 -22.23 -14.63 -7.47
C THR A 260 -23.29 -13.64 -7.94
N SER A 261 -23.01 -12.97 -9.07
CA SER A 261 -24.08 -12.31 -9.82
C SER A 261 -25.05 -13.37 -10.32
N PRO A 262 -26.36 -13.13 -10.16
CA PRO A 262 -27.37 -14.00 -10.72
C PRO A 262 -27.39 -13.99 -12.24
#